data_19546e13b7725a42f4f1a514d89ea484
#
_entry.id   19546e13b7725a42f4f1a514d89ea484
#
_cell.length_a   1.000
_cell.length_b   1.000
_cell.length_c   1.000
_cell.angle_alpha   90.00
_cell.angle_beta   90.00
_cell.angle_gamma   90.00
#
_symmetry.space_group_name_H-M   'P 1'
#
loop_
_entity.id
_entity.type
_entity.pdbx_description
1 polymer ?
#
loop_
_entity_poly.entity_id
_entity_poly.type
_entity_poly.pdbx_seq_one_letter_code
_entity_poly.pdbx_strand_id
1 'polypeptide(L)'
;MHVEFAIIGGGIVGLGTALALLEQGARSLIVLEAEARVAAHQTGHNSGVIHAGVYYRPGSLKAKLCAEGRAALYAFCEAEGIAHDRCGKLIVATSAAEQPRLDALAERAWANGLTPRRLAASELRDYEPHVAGVAGLWIAETGIVDYNAVAAAYARRVQTLGGELRTGWRLAVVRRQPEHLTLISATEETITCDHLITCAGLQADRVARLCGVEPGVRIVPFRGEYYELAPAARALVRGLIYPVPNPNFPFLGVHYTRKIDGSIEAGPNAVLAFRREGYRKSSF
;
A
#
# COMPACT_ATOMS: atom_id res chain seq x y z
N MET A 1 15.64 15.47 24.05
CA MET A 1 14.17 15.50 23.87
C MET A 1 13.61 14.18 24.32
N HIS A 2 12.52 14.20 25.11
CA HIS A 2 11.80 12.99 25.55
C HIS A 2 10.35 13.05 25.03
N VAL A 3 9.82 11.92 24.54
CA VAL A 3 8.44 11.79 24.05
C VAL A 3 7.81 10.49 24.56
N GLU A 4 6.49 10.45 24.66
CA GLU A 4 5.76 9.23 25.01
C GLU A 4 5.92 8.17 23.90
N PHE A 5 5.70 8.54 22.63
CA PHE A 5 5.83 7.64 21.49
C PHE A 5 6.85 8.13 20.48
N ALA A 6 7.77 7.25 20.06
CA ALA A 6 8.59 7.43 18.88
C ALA A 6 8.20 6.41 17.81
N ILE A 7 8.00 6.86 16.57
CA ILE A 7 7.64 6.01 15.44
C ILE A 7 8.76 6.07 14.40
N ILE A 8 9.31 4.91 14.02
CA ILE A 8 10.33 4.82 12.98
C ILE A 8 9.69 4.54 11.64
N GLY A 9 9.79 5.50 10.72
CA GLY A 9 9.32 5.45 9.35
C GLY A 9 8.15 6.37 9.06
N GLY A 10 8.38 7.33 8.17
CA GLY A 10 7.41 8.31 7.66
C GLY A 10 6.65 7.83 6.41
N GLY A 11 6.48 6.52 6.25
CA GLY A 11 5.57 5.93 5.28
C GLY A 11 4.12 5.97 5.77
N ILE A 12 3.17 5.51 4.91
CA ILE A 12 1.73 5.57 5.21
C ILE A 12 1.37 4.79 6.49
N VAL A 13 2.06 3.70 6.80
CA VAL A 13 1.81 2.92 8.03
C VAL A 13 2.24 3.71 9.25
N GLY A 14 3.44 4.29 9.26
CA GLY A 14 3.93 5.08 10.39
C GLY A 14 3.11 6.35 10.62
N LEU A 15 2.78 7.08 9.55
CA LEU A 15 1.95 8.28 9.62
C LEU A 15 0.52 7.97 10.08
N GLY A 16 -0.08 6.89 9.56
CA GLY A 16 -1.41 6.44 10.01
C GLY A 16 -1.42 5.99 11.46
N THR A 17 -0.35 5.31 11.92
CA THR A 17 -0.18 4.94 13.34
C THR A 17 -0.04 6.18 14.22
N ALA A 18 0.77 7.15 13.80
CA ALA A 18 0.94 8.41 14.51
C ALA A 18 -0.39 9.16 14.67
N LEU A 19 -1.15 9.29 13.57
CA LEU A 19 -2.45 9.94 13.57
C LEU A 19 -3.41 9.24 14.55
N ALA A 20 -3.52 7.92 14.46
CA ALA A 20 -4.41 7.16 15.35
C ALA A 20 -4.04 7.29 16.83
N LEU A 21 -2.76 7.33 17.19
CA LEU A 21 -2.32 7.52 18.57
C LEU A 21 -2.66 8.92 19.09
N LEU A 22 -2.43 9.95 18.29
CA LEU A 22 -2.78 11.33 18.66
C LEU A 22 -4.29 11.51 18.81
N GLU A 23 -5.10 10.93 17.93
CA GLU A 23 -6.56 10.94 18.03
C GLU A 23 -7.07 10.18 19.27
N GLN A 24 -6.30 9.22 19.79
CA GLN A 24 -6.56 8.51 21.04
C GLN A 24 -5.96 9.19 22.28
N GLY A 25 -5.35 10.36 22.14
CA GLY A 25 -4.89 11.18 23.26
C GLY A 25 -3.42 10.96 23.66
N ALA A 26 -2.56 10.46 22.78
CA ALA A 26 -1.12 10.44 23.02
C ALA A 26 -0.61 11.87 23.36
N ARG A 27 0.13 12.01 24.46
CA ARG A 27 0.55 13.33 25.01
C ARG A 27 1.68 13.96 24.24
N SER A 28 2.59 13.15 23.72
CA SER A 28 3.71 13.58 22.89
C SER A 28 4.16 12.47 21.96
N LEU A 29 4.39 12.80 20.70
CA LEU A 29 4.73 11.83 19.67
C LEU A 29 5.67 12.42 18.63
N ILE A 30 6.67 11.65 18.20
CA ILE A 30 7.54 11.98 17.08
C ILE A 30 7.58 10.86 16.04
N VAL A 31 7.47 11.24 14.77
CA VAL A 31 7.76 10.35 13.63
C VAL A 31 9.16 10.66 13.11
N LEU A 32 9.99 9.63 13.01
CA LEU A 32 11.39 9.72 12.59
C LEU A 32 11.56 9.02 11.24
N GLU A 33 11.82 9.81 10.19
CA GLU A 33 11.98 9.34 8.81
C GLU A 33 13.45 9.43 8.37
N ALA A 34 13.97 8.37 7.81
CA ALA A 34 15.36 8.28 7.37
C ALA A 34 15.67 9.17 6.15
N GLU A 35 14.69 9.35 5.27
CA GLU A 35 14.84 10.14 4.04
C GLU A 35 14.51 11.62 4.27
N ALA A 36 14.85 12.47 3.30
CA ALA A 36 14.60 13.92 3.38
C ALA A 36 13.11 14.29 3.27
N ARG A 37 12.24 13.32 2.93
CA ARG A 37 10.79 13.50 2.81
C ARG A 37 10.04 12.25 3.24
N VAL A 38 8.80 12.42 3.68
CA VAL A 38 7.88 11.30 3.92
C VAL A 38 7.52 10.57 2.62
N ALA A 39 7.02 9.35 2.73
CA ALA A 39 6.55 8.54 1.61
C ALA A 39 7.59 8.28 0.51
N ALA A 40 8.89 8.38 0.81
CA ALA A 40 9.97 8.26 -0.17
C ALA A 40 10.09 6.87 -0.79
N HIS A 41 9.61 5.83 -0.11
CA HIS A 41 9.74 4.43 -0.53
C HIS A 41 8.43 3.84 -1.04
N GLN A 42 7.97 2.67 -0.54
CA GLN A 42 6.83 1.92 -1.07
C GLN A 42 5.52 2.72 -1.11
N THR A 43 5.33 3.66 -0.18
CA THR A 43 4.16 4.56 -0.18
C THR A 43 4.11 5.46 -1.43
N GLY A 44 5.26 5.91 -1.91
CA GLY A 44 5.37 6.69 -3.14
C GLY A 44 5.61 5.87 -4.42
N HIS A 45 5.77 4.54 -4.31
CA HIS A 45 6.09 3.65 -5.42
C HIS A 45 5.14 2.44 -5.43
N ASN A 46 3.88 2.69 -5.81
CA ASN A 46 2.82 1.69 -5.89
C ASN A 46 1.84 2.04 -7.02
N SER A 47 0.90 1.14 -7.28
CA SER A 47 -0.09 1.29 -8.36
C SER A 47 -1.25 2.25 -8.03
N GLY A 48 -1.32 2.81 -6.83
CA GLY A 48 -2.39 3.73 -6.43
C GLY A 48 -3.77 3.08 -6.21
N VAL A 49 -3.86 1.76 -6.17
CA VAL A 49 -5.14 1.06 -6.07
C VAL A 49 -5.65 0.98 -4.63
N ILE A 50 -6.89 1.41 -4.42
CA ILE A 50 -7.66 1.14 -3.20
C ILE A 50 -8.31 -0.23 -3.37
N HIS A 51 -7.69 -1.27 -2.80
CA HIS A 51 -8.11 -2.65 -2.98
C HIS A 51 -9.41 -2.97 -2.24
N ALA A 52 -10.30 -3.74 -2.89
CA ALA A 52 -11.54 -4.21 -2.31
C ALA A 52 -11.36 -5.42 -1.36
N GLY A 53 -10.30 -6.21 -1.53
CA GLY A 53 -10.06 -7.40 -0.72
C GLY A 53 -10.54 -8.72 -1.34
N VAL A 54 -10.88 -8.73 -2.63
CA VAL A 54 -11.44 -9.90 -3.34
C VAL A 54 -10.56 -11.16 -3.27
N TYR A 55 -9.24 -10.99 -3.19
CA TYR A 55 -8.28 -12.10 -3.20
C TYR A 55 -8.01 -12.69 -1.81
N TYR A 56 -8.42 -12.01 -0.73
CA TYR A 56 -8.05 -12.42 0.62
C TYR A 56 -8.93 -13.54 1.14
N ARG A 57 -8.33 -14.42 1.95
CA ARG A 57 -9.06 -15.51 2.60
C ARG A 57 -10.14 -14.93 3.51
N PRO A 58 -11.40 -15.32 3.35
CA PRO A 58 -12.48 -14.86 4.22
C PRO A 58 -12.19 -15.15 5.71
N GLY A 59 -12.59 -14.25 6.59
CA GLY A 59 -12.34 -14.33 8.04
C GLY A 59 -10.88 -14.05 8.46
N SER A 60 -9.95 -13.85 7.54
CA SER A 60 -8.58 -13.46 7.88
C SER A 60 -8.51 -12.00 8.33
N LEU A 61 -7.54 -11.69 9.21
CA LEU A 61 -7.25 -10.32 9.62
C LEU A 61 -6.99 -9.41 8.41
N LYS A 62 -6.32 -9.94 7.37
CA LYS A 62 -6.06 -9.21 6.13
C LYS A 62 -7.34 -8.82 5.38
N ALA A 63 -8.33 -9.72 5.31
CA ALA A 63 -9.63 -9.42 4.70
C ALA A 63 -10.40 -8.36 5.50
N LYS A 64 -10.46 -8.53 6.83
CA LYS A 64 -11.10 -7.58 7.75
C LYS A 64 -10.49 -6.18 7.65
N LEU A 65 -9.18 -6.07 7.84
CA LEU A 65 -8.47 -4.78 7.80
C LEU A 65 -8.53 -4.12 6.41
N CYS A 66 -8.60 -4.91 5.33
CA CYS A 66 -8.79 -4.35 4.00
C CYS A 66 -10.18 -3.72 3.83
N ALA A 67 -11.24 -4.38 4.32
CA ALA A 67 -12.59 -3.85 4.23
C ALA A 67 -12.76 -2.56 5.07
N GLU A 68 -12.30 -2.59 6.33
CA GLU A 68 -12.33 -1.44 7.24
C GLU A 68 -11.46 -0.29 6.73
N GLY A 69 -10.21 -0.59 6.32
CA GLY A 69 -9.25 0.40 5.83
C GLY A 69 -9.69 1.04 4.51
N ARG A 70 -10.34 0.29 3.61
CA ARG A 70 -10.93 0.84 2.39
C ARG A 70 -12.00 1.89 2.72
N ALA A 71 -12.94 1.55 3.61
CA ALA A 71 -14.00 2.47 4.01
C ALA A 71 -13.43 3.73 4.67
N ALA A 72 -12.50 3.56 5.61
CA ALA A 72 -11.82 4.66 6.29
C ALA A 72 -11.01 5.54 5.32
N LEU A 73 -10.34 4.93 4.34
CA LEU A 73 -9.54 5.67 3.35
C LEU A 73 -10.43 6.53 2.43
N TYR A 74 -11.55 6.01 1.95
CA TYR A 74 -12.50 6.82 1.17
C TYR A 74 -13.03 7.99 1.98
N ALA A 75 -13.49 7.76 3.21
CA ALA A 75 -13.97 8.81 4.11
C ALA A 75 -12.87 9.87 4.39
N PHE A 76 -11.64 9.43 4.61
CA PHE A 76 -10.50 10.32 4.80
C PHE A 76 -10.21 11.16 3.55
N CYS A 77 -10.20 10.55 2.37
CA CYS A 77 -9.99 11.27 1.11
C CYS A 77 -11.08 12.32 0.86
N GLU A 78 -12.34 11.99 1.15
CA GLU A 78 -13.47 12.91 1.06
C GLU A 78 -13.29 14.09 2.04
N ALA A 79 -12.95 13.81 3.31
CA ALA A 79 -12.77 14.83 4.35
C ALA A 79 -11.58 15.77 4.09
N GLU A 80 -10.48 15.24 3.54
CA GLU A 80 -9.25 16.01 3.25
C GLU A 80 -9.21 16.60 1.83
N GLY A 81 -10.25 16.40 1.01
CA GLY A 81 -10.29 16.87 -0.37
C GLY A 81 -9.25 16.20 -1.28
N ILE A 82 -8.88 14.95 -1.00
CA ILE A 82 -7.92 14.19 -1.78
C ILE A 82 -8.62 13.58 -3.00
N ALA A 83 -8.10 13.86 -4.19
CA ALA A 83 -8.61 13.29 -5.43
C ALA A 83 -8.53 11.75 -5.39
N HIS A 84 -9.66 11.10 -5.58
CA HIS A 84 -9.78 9.65 -5.66
C HIS A 84 -10.95 9.30 -6.59
N ASP A 85 -10.97 8.05 -7.09
CA ASP A 85 -12.05 7.60 -7.97
C ASP A 85 -12.41 6.15 -7.65
N ARG A 86 -13.69 5.88 -7.41
CA ARG A 86 -14.25 4.53 -7.23
C ARG A 86 -14.52 3.90 -8.59
N CYS A 87 -13.49 3.81 -9.41
CA CYS A 87 -13.58 3.38 -10.81
C CYS A 87 -13.93 1.90 -11.01
N GLY A 88 -13.97 1.11 -9.92
CA GLY A 88 -14.18 -0.33 -10.00
C GLY A 88 -12.97 -1.09 -10.57
N LYS A 89 -13.11 -2.42 -10.65
CA LYS A 89 -12.11 -3.30 -11.24
C LYS A 89 -12.77 -4.45 -11.99
N LEU A 90 -12.34 -4.70 -13.22
CA LEU A 90 -12.74 -5.83 -14.03
C LEU A 90 -11.67 -6.94 -13.93
N ILE A 91 -12.07 -8.13 -13.48
CA ILE A 91 -11.25 -9.35 -13.50
C ILE A 91 -11.73 -10.20 -14.66
N VAL A 92 -10.83 -10.56 -15.59
CA VAL A 92 -11.18 -11.18 -16.87
C VAL A 92 -10.65 -12.59 -16.95
N ALA A 93 -11.52 -13.55 -17.28
CA ALA A 93 -11.13 -14.88 -17.74
C ALA A 93 -10.93 -14.85 -19.25
N THR A 94 -9.73 -15.19 -19.71
CA THR A 94 -9.36 -15.22 -21.14
C THR A 94 -9.63 -16.56 -21.81
N SER A 95 -9.87 -17.58 -21.00
CA SER A 95 -10.17 -18.94 -21.47
C SER A 95 -11.26 -19.61 -20.63
N ALA A 96 -11.92 -20.63 -21.20
CA ALA A 96 -12.92 -21.45 -20.49
C ALA A 96 -12.31 -22.12 -19.23
N ALA A 97 -11.04 -22.50 -19.28
CA ALA A 97 -10.33 -23.14 -18.16
C ALA A 97 -10.15 -22.22 -16.93
N GLU A 98 -10.29 -20.91 -17.11
CA GLU A 98 -10.20 -19.92 -16.01
C GLU A 98 -11.55 -19.67 -15.33
N GLN A 99 -12.67 -20.04 -15.95
CA GLN A 99 -14.01 -19.74 -15.41
C GLN A 99 -14.25 -20.32 -14.01
N PRO A 100 -13.89 -21.59 -13.70
CA PRO A 100 -14.08 -22.11 -12.34
C PRO A 100 -13.32 -21.31 -11.27
N ARG A 101 -12.14 -20.79 -11.60
CA ARG A 101 -11.36 -19.92 -10.68
C ARG A 101 -12.00 -18.54 -10.54
N LEU A 102 -12.58 -18.00 -11.60
CA LEU A 102 -13.33 -16.75 -11.56
C LEU A 102 -14.58 -16.89 -10.67
N ASP A 103 -15.29 -18.01 -10.76
CA ASP A 103 -16.47 -18.29 -9.95
C ASP A 103 -16.12 -18.46 -8.46
N ALA A 104 -15.05 -19.21 -8.16
CA ALA A 104 -14.52 -19.30 -6.79
C ALA A 104 -14.06 -17.93 -6.24
N LEU A 105 -13.61 -17.04 -7.11
CA LEU A 105 -13.25 -15.68 -6.72
C LEU A 105 -14.50 -14.83 -6.40
N ALA A 106 -15.59 -15.03 -7.14
CA ALA A 106 -16.87 -14.38 -6.85
C ALA A 106 -17.44 -14.81 -5.49
N GLU A 107 -17.42 -16.13 -5.21
CA GLU A 107 -17.83 -16.66 -3.89
C GLU A 107 -16.99 -16.07 -2.76
N ARG A 108 -15.67 -15.97 -2.95
CA ARG A 108 -14.76 -15.35 -1.98
C ARG A 108 -15.06 -13.87 -1.78
N ALA A 109 -15.36 -13.14 -2.84
CA ALA A 109 -15.76 -11.75 -2.77
C ALA A 109 -17.03 -11.56 -1.95
N TRP A 110 -18.07 -12.38 -2.20
CA TRP A 110 -19.29 -12.40 -1.38
C TRP A 110 -18.99 -12.67 0.10
N ALA A 111 -18.16 -13.66 0.39
CA ALA A 111 -17.77 -14.00 1.76
C ALA A 111 -16.98 -12.88 2.45
N ASN A 112 -16.34 -11.98 1.71
CA ASN A 112 -15.66 -10.78 2.19
C ASN A 112 -16.57 -9.52 2.22
N GLY A 113 -17.88 -9.67 2.02
CA GLY A 113 -18.84 -8.58 2.06
C GLY A 113 -18.83 -7.65 0.85
N LEU A 114 -18.31 -8.11 -0.28
CA LEU A 114 -18.36 -7.38 -1.55
C LEU A 114 -19.60 -7.77 -2.35
N THR A 115 -19.93 -6.97 -3.37
CA THR A 115 -21.05 -7.22 -4.30
C THR A 115 -20.54 -7.49 -5.73
N PRO A 116 -19.82 -8.62 -5.96
CA PRO A 116 -19.27 -8.92 -7.26
C PRO A 116 -20.39 -9.16 -8.28
N ARG A 117 -20.23 -8.61 -9.49
CA ARG A 117 -21.12 -8.88 -10.64
C ARG A 117 -20.41 -9.77 -11.64
N ARG A 118 -20.95 -10.96 -11.86
CA ARG A 118 -20.51 -11.87 -12.92
C ARG A 118 -20.96 -11.33 -14.27
N LEU A 119 -20.05 -11.29 -15.25
CA LEU A 119 -20.28 -10.77 -16.60
C LEU A 119 -20.06 -11.86 -17.64
N ALA A 120 -20.98 -11.94 -18.61
CA ALA A 120 -20.79 -12.72 -19.82
C ALA A 120 -19.79 -12.02 -20.76
N ALA A 121 -19.26 -12.75 -21.74
CA ALA A 121 -18.32 -12.19 -22.73
C ALA A 121 -18.87 -10.96 -23.47
N SER A 122 -20.17 -10.94 -23.76
CA SER A 122 -20.86 -9.83 -24.43
C SER A 122 -20.93 -8.56 -23.57
N GLU A 123 -20.96 -8.69 -22.24
CA GLU A 123 -21.09 -7.57 -21.29
C GLU A 123 -19.73 -6.92 -20.96
N LEU A 124 -18.61 -7.57 -21.23
CA LEU A 124 -17.29 -7.08 -20.86
C LEU A 124 -16.99 -5.70 -21.45
N ARG A 125 -17.42 -5.47 -22.69
CA ARG A 125 -17.16 -4.22 -23.44
C ARG A 125 -17.97 -3.03 -22.94
N ASP A 126 -19.02 -3.26 -22.17
CA ASP A 126 -19.75 -2.16 -21.50
C ASP A 126 -18.88 -1.48 -20.44
N TYR A 127 -18.00 -2.26 -19.80
CA TYR A 127 -17.06 -1.80 -18.78
C TYR A 127 -15.73 -1.34 -19.40
N GLU A 128 -15.13 -2.16 -20.25
CA GLU A 128 -13.85 -1.93 -20.90
C GLU A 128 -13.94 -2.23 -22.40
N PRO A 129 -14.11 -1.21 -23.26
CA PRO A 129 -14.48 -1.40 -24.67
C PRO A 129 -13.51 -2.25 -25.48
N HIS A 130 -12.24 -2.28 -25.10
CA HIS A 130 -11.17 -2.96 -25.83
C HIS A 130 -10.76 -4.29 -25.19
N VAL A 131 -11.45 -4.71 -24.10
CA VAL A 131 -11.14 -5.96 -23.44
C VAL A 131 -11.64 -7.16 -24.29
N ALA A 132 -10.87 -8.24 -24.25
CA ALA A 132 -11.24 -9.53 -24.81
C ALA A 132 -11.19 -10.60 -23.71
N GLY A 133 -12.22 -11.44 -23.63
CA GLY A 133 -12.33 -12.52 -22.66
C GLY A 133 -13.60 -13.33 -22.85
N VAL A 134 -13.69 -14.46 -22.17
CA VAL A 134 -14.85 -15.36 -22.20
C VAL A 134 -15.83 -15.06 -21.06
N ALA A 135 -15.39 -14.37 -20.01
CA ALA A 135 -16.18 -13.98 -18.86
C ALA A 135 -15.45 -12.97 -18.00
N GLY A 136 -16.16 -12.26 -17.13
CA GLY A 136 -15.56 -11.31 -16.19
C GLY A 136 -16.22 -11.29 -14.82
N LEU A 137 -15.55 -10.65 -13.88
CA LEU A 137 -16.06 -10.34 -12.57
C LEU A 137 -15.80 -8.85 -12.29
N TRP A 138 -16.86 -8.08 -12.16
CA TRP A 138 -16.79 -6.66 -11.81
C TRP A 138 -16.84 -6.47 -10.30
N ILE A 139 -15.92 -5.66 -9.77
CA ILE A 139 -15.80 -5.30 -8.35
C ILE A 139 -15.89 -3.78 -8.22
N ALA A 140 -17.06 -3.30 -7.90
CA ALA A 140 -17.37 -1.86 -7.85
C ALA A 140 -16.64 -1.11 -6.71
N GLU A 141 -16.29 -1.82 -5.65
CA GLU A 141 -15.71 -1.24 -4.43
C GLU A 141 -14.22 -0.88 -4.55
N THR A 142 -13.58 -1.28 -5.65
CA THR A 142 -12.17 -0.94 -5.93
C THR A 142 -12.08 0.50 -6.44
N GLY A 143 -11.01 1.20 -6.08
CA GLY A 143 -10.75 2.55 -6.58
C GLY A 143 -9.27 2.86 -6.73
N ILE A 144 -8.98 4.12 -7.00
CA ILE A 144 -7.64 4.65 -7.18
C ILE A 144 -7.46 5.96 -6.41
N VAL A 145 -6.22 6.20 -5.96
CA VAL A 145 -5.80 7.40 -5.23
C VAL A 145 -4.29 7.62 -5.41
N ASP A 146 -3.82 8.83 -5.21
CA ASP A 146 -2.38 9.06 -5.01
C ASP A 146 -2.03 8.89 -3.51
N TYR A 147 -1.32 7.84 -3.17
CA TYR A 147 -0.88 7.59 -1.80
C TYR A 147 0.16 8.59 -1.29
N ASN A 148 0.84 9.35 -2.16
CA ASN A 148 1.66 10.48 -1.72
C ASN A 148 0.77 11.60 -1.15
N ALA A 149 -0.35 11.89 -1.79
CA ALA A 149 -1.32 12.88 -1.30
C ALA A 149 -1.93 12.44 0.05
N VAL A 150 -2.28 11.16 0.19
CA VAL A 150 -2.78 10.61 1.46
C VAL A 150 -1.72 10.72 2.57
N ALA A 151 -0.48 10.33 2.30
CA ALA A 151 0.62 10.42 3.26
C ALA A 151 0.92 11.87 3.67
N ALA A 152 0.88 12.81 2.71
CA ALA A 152 1.04 14.24 2.99
C ALA A 152 -0.08 14.78 3.88
N ALA A 153 -1.33 14.33 3.66
CA ALA A 153 -2.45 14.70 4.51
C ALA A 153 -2.31 14.12 5.93
N TYR A 154 -1.92 12.85 6.07
CA TYR A 154 -1.61 12.28 7.38
C TYR A 154 -0.51 13.06 8.10
N ALA A 155 0.58 13.42 7.41
CA ALA A 155 1.67 14.20 8.00
C ALA A 155 1.19 15.57 8.51
N ARG A 156 0.37 16.29 7.72
CA ARG A 156 -0.24 17.56 8.16
C ARG A 156 -1.13 17.38 9.39
N ARG A 157 -1.99 16.34 9.40
CA ARG A 157 -2.88 16.04 10.53
C ARG A 157 -2.08 15.73 11.79
N VAL A 158 -1.02 14.91 11.68
CA VAL A 158 -0.11 14.60 12.79
C VAL A 158 0.46 15.90 13.39
N GLN A 159 0.97 16.81 12.54
CA GLN A 159 1.52 18.09 13.01
C GLN A 159 0.45 19.02 13.61
N THR A 160 -0.75 19.07 13.02
CA THR A 160 -1.88 19.86 13.54
C THR A 160 -2.31 19.39 14.94
N LEU A 161 -2.22 18.08 15.21
CA LEU A 161 -2.51 17.48 16.51
C LEU A 161 -1.35 17.54 17.50
N GLY A 162 -0.28 18.26 17.16
CA GLY A 162 0.88 18.46 18.03
C GLY A 162 1.96 17.37 17.95
N GLY A 163 1.85 16.42 17.02
CA GLY A 163 2.90 15.45 16.74
C GLY A 163 4.08 16.10 16.01
N GLU A 164 5.29 15.66 16.32
CA GLU A 164 6.50 16.10 15.62
C GLU A 164 6.84 15.15 14.47
N LEU A 165 7.33 15.71 13.38
CA LEU A 165 7.84 14.96 12.22
C LEU A 165 9.26 15.40 11.92
N ARG A 166 10.21 14.46 11.95
CA ARG A 166 11.62 14.72 11.66
C ARG A 166 12.09 13.82 10.52
N THR A 167 12.47 14.44 9.41
CA THR A 167 13.06 13.79 8.24
C THR A 167 14.60 13.88 8.28
N GLY A 168 15.28 13.06 7.47
CA GLY A 168 16.74 12.96 7.49
C GLY A 168 17.27 12.29 8.76
N TRP A 169 16.41 11.69 9.56
CA TRP A 169 16.77 11.06 10.84
C TRP A 169 16.77 9.52 10.73
N ARG A 170 17.90 8.96 10.38
CA ARG A 170 18.08 7.51 10.23
C ARG A 170 18.48 6.88 11.56
N LEU A 171 17.64 5.97 12.08
CA LEU A 171 17.94 5.20 13.28
C LEU A 171 19.19 4.35 13.08
N ALA A 172 20.15 4.44 14.00
CA ALA A 172 21.38 3.66 14.02
C ALA A 172 21.48 2.77 15.25
N VAL A 173 21.06 3.24 16.43
CA VAL A 173 21.18 2.49 17.69
C VAL A 173 19.92 2.67 18.52
N VAL A 174 19.49 1.60 19.16
CA VAL A 174 18.48 1.60 20.24
C VAL A 174 19.13 1.08 21.52
N ARG A 175 19.07 1.87 22.58
CA ARG A 175 19.51 1.47 23.91
C ARG A 175 18.31 1.38 24.84
N ARG A 176 18.09 0.23 25.41
CA ARG A 176 17.03 0.02 26.41
C ARG A 176 17.56 0.39 27.78
N GLN A 177 16.82 1.23 28.48
CA GLN A 177 17.07 1.59 29.88
C GLN A 177 15.87 1.17 30.74
N PRO A 178 15.97 1.17 32.07
CA PRO A 178 14.88 0.70 32.95
C PRO A 178 13.56 1.48 32.72
N GLU A 179 13.62 2.79 32.48
CA GLU A 179 12.46 3.66 32.41
C GLU A 179 12.15 4.19 31.02
N HIS A 180 13.07 4.05 30.05
CA HIS A 180 12.89 4.59 28.70
C HIS A 180 13.79 3.92 27.67
N LEU A 181 13.54 4.22 26.41
CA LEU A 181 14.40 3.86 25.29
C LEU A 181 15.17 5.09 24.83
N THR A 182 16.47 4.91 24.54
CA THR A 182 17.30 5.94 23.91
C THR A 182 17.53 5.54 22.45
N LEU A 183 17.11 6.41 21.54
CA LEU A 183 17.28 6.28 20.10
C LEU A 183 18.41 7.19 19.65
N ILE A 184 19.36 6.67 18.88
CA ILE A 184 20.50 7.42 18.36
C ILE A 184 20.47 7.34 16.84
N SER A 185 20.53 8.48 16.18
CA SER A 185 20.59 8.55 14.72
C SER A 185 21.99 8.25 14.18
N ALA A 186 22.09 8.08 12.87
CA ALA A 186 23.37 7.95 12.16
C ALA A 186 24.24 9.23 12.25
N THR A 187 23.66 10.37 12.61
CA THR A 187 24.33 11.66 12.86
C THR A 187 24.52 11.94 14.36
N GLU A 188 24.41 10.92 15.20
CA GLU A 188 24.60 10.98 16.66
C GLU A 188 23.57 11.84 17.44
N GLU A 189 22.50 12.27 16.78
CA GLU A 189 21.38 12.90 17.48
C GLU A 189 20.66 11.89 18.37
N THR A 190 20.24 12.34 19.56
CA THR A 190 19.62 11.50 20.56
C THR A 190 18.19 11.93 20.90
N ILE A 191 17.27 10.96 20.94
CA ILE A 191 15.89 11.11 21.37
C ILE A 191 15.59 10.00 22.38
N THR A 192 14.84 10.31 23.43
CA THR A 192 14.33 9.29 24.38
C THR A 192 12.82 9.15 24.27
N CYS A 193 12.31 7.96 24.49
CA CYS A 193 10.87 7.69 24.45
C CYS A 193 10.47 6.59 25.43
N ASP A 194 9.19 6.60 25.84
CA ASP A 194 8.62 5.53 26.65
C ASP A 194 8.29 4.32 25.75
N HIS A 195 7.75 4.57 24.56
CA HIS A 195 7.33 3.55 23.62
C HIS A 195 7.94 3.78 22.23
N LEU A 196 8.44 2.71 21.64
CA LEU A 196 8.97 2.69 20.27
C LEU A 196 8.10 1.81 19.37
N ILE A 197 7.59 2.39 18.27
CA ILE A 197 6.84 1.68 17.25
C ILE A 197 7.64 1.71 15.95
N THR A 198 7.92 0.53 15.37
CA THR A 198 8.73 0.45 14.15
C THR A 198 7.85 0.18 12.93
N CYS A 199 7.82 1.13 12.00
CA CYS A 199 7.10 1.10 10.74
C CYS A 199 8.08 1.24 9.55
N ALA A 200 9.22 0.55 9.63
CA ALA A 200 10.39 0.77 8.78
C ALA A 200 10.31 0.12 7.38
N GLY A 201 9.12 -0.32 6.94
CA GLY A 201 8.88 -0.82 5.59
C GLY A 201 9.88 -1.90 5.16
N LEU A 202 10.62 -1.66 4.07
CA LEU A 202 11.64 -2.58 3.55
C LEU A 202 12.82 -2.82 4.52
N GLN A 203 12.99 -1.99 5.54
CA GLN A 203 14.04 -2.14 6.56
C GLN A 203 13.53 -2.77 7.87
N ALA A 204 12.27 -3.24 7.93
CA ALA A 204 11.62 -3.67 9.16
C ALA A 204 12.39 -4.78 9.90
N ASP A 205 12.93 -5.78 9.19
CA ASP A 205 13.74 -6.85 9.78
C ASP A 205 15.09 -6.37 10.34
N ARG A 206 15.68 -5.33 9.71
CA ARG A 206 16.93 -4.71 10.19
C ARG A 206 16.68 -3.85 11.42
N VAL A 207 15.61 -3.05 11.39
CA VAL A 207 15.22 -2.22 12.54
C VAL A 207 14.82 -3.07 13.73
N ALA A 208 14.12 -4.21 13.52
CA ALA A 208 13.84 -5.16 14.60
C ALA A 208 15.11 -5.63 15.31
N ARG A 209 16.17 -5.93 14.54
CA ARG A 209 17.48 -6.31 15.14
C ARG A 209 18.13 -5.19 15.91
N LEU A 210 18.04 -3.94 15.44
CA LEU A 210 18.51 -2.77 16.21
C LEU A 210 17.78 -2.63 17.55
N CYS A 211 16.52 -3.09 17.62
CA CYS A 211 15.74 -3.12 18.86
C CYS A 211 16.02 -4.35 19.74
N GLY A 212 16.99 -5.19 19.37
CA GLY A 212 17.32 -6.43 20.11
C GLY A 212 16.36 -7.59 19.87
N VAL A 213 15.54 -7.53 18.81
CA VAL A 213 14.59 -8.59 18.44
C VAL A 213 15.11 -9.32 17.20
N GLU A 214 15.26 -10.64 17.28
CA GLU A 214 15.52 -11.47 16.10
C GLU A 214 14.20 -11.90 15.47
N PRO A 215 13.85 -11.37 14.27
CA PRO A 215 12.52 -11.58 13.69
C PRO A 215 12.33 -12.99 13.09
N GLY A 216 13.38 -13.80 12.97
CA GLY A 216 13.33 -15.13 12.33
C GLY A 216 13.04 -15.12 10.83
N VAL A 217 12.88 -13.94 10.24
CA VAL A 217 12.57 -13.73 8.81
C VAL A 217 13.47 -12.66 8.21
N ARG A 218 13.58 -12.69 6.87
CA ARG A 218 14.33 -11.69 6.11
C ARG A 218 13.47 -11.13 4.99
N ILE A 219 13.56 -9.82 4.77
CA ILE A 219 12.94 -9.18 3.61
C ILE A 219 13.85 -9.36 2.39
N VAL A 220 13.32 -10.01 1.36
CA VAL A 220 13.93 -10.13 0.04
C VAL A 220 13.16 -9.22 -0.92
N PRO A 221 13.80 -8.19 -1.49
CA PRO A 221 13.09 -7.22 -2.31
C PRO A 221 12.86 -7.74 -3.73
N PHE A 222 11.63 -7.58 -4.21
CA PHE A 222 11.28 -7.71 -5.62
C PHE A 222 10.78 -6.35 -6.11
N ARG A 223 11.25 -5.94 -7.31
CA ARG A 223 10.79 -4.74 -7.98
C ARG A 223 9.70 -5.12 -8.98
N GLY A 224 8.57 -4.43 -8.94
CA GLY A 224 7.59 -4.45 -10.01
C GLY A 224 8.05 -3.52 -11.15
N GLU A 225 8.23 -4.06 -12.35
CA GLU A 225 8.51 -3.26 -13.54
C GLU A 225 7.23 -3.10 -14.35
N TYR A 226 6.94 -1.88 -14.77
CA TYR A 226 5.74 -1.50 -15.51
C TYR A 226 6.12 -0.82 -16.81
N TYR A 227 5.25 -1.00 -17.82
CA TYR A 227 5.19 -0.14 -18.99
C TYR A 227 4.09 0.89 -18.79
N GLU A 228 4.37 2.13 -19.11
CA GLU A 228 3.34 3.16 -19.22
C GLU A 228 2.86 3.25 -20.67
N LEU A 229 1.54 3.26 -20.88
CA LEU A 229 0.97 3.44 -22.21
C LEU A 229 1.26 4.85 -22.73
N ALA A 230 1.65 4.93 -24.01
CA ALA A 230 1.78 6.23 -24.66
C ALA A 230 0.47 7.05 -24.59
N PRO A 231 0.53 8.37 -24.51
CA PRO A 231 -0.68 9.21 -24.34
C PRO A 231 -1.82 8.90 -25.32
N ALA A 232 -1.49 8.62 -26.58
CA ALA A 232 -2.47 8.26 -27.62
C ALA A 232 -3.18 6.91 -27.35
N ALA A 233 -2.56 6.01 -26.55
CA ALA A 233 -3.10 4.69 -26.24
C ALA A 233 -3.86 4.65 -24.90
N ARG A 234 -3.83 5.71 -24.11
CA ARG A 234 -4.48 5.72 -22.78
C ARG A 234 -6.01 5.52 -22.88
N ALA A 235 -6.64 5.98 -23.96
CA ALA A 235 -8.07 5.79 -24.20
C ALA A 235 -8.48 4.31 -24.37
N LEU A 236 -7.54 3.39 -24.57
CA LEU A 236 -7.82 1.96 -24.68
C LEU A 236 -8.21 1.30 -23.33
N VAL A 237 -7.92 1.95 -22.21
CA VAL A 237 -8.18 1.43 -20.86
C VAL A 237 -8.92 2.50 -20.04
N ARG A 238 -10.10 2.17 -19.52
CA ARG A 238 -10.92 3.08 -18.72
C ARG A 238 -10.62 3.02 -17.22
N GLY A 239 -10.24 1.84 -16.72
CA GLY A 239 -10.08 1.60 -15.28
C GLY A 239 -9.00 0.57 -14.96
N LEU A 240 -9.40 -0.46 -14.25
CA LEU A 240 -8.52 -1.51 -13.75
C LEU A 240 -8.90 -2.84 -14.40
N ILE A 241 -8.00 -3.44 -15.20
CA ILE A 241 -8.22 -4.71 -15.88
C ILE A 241 -7.20 -5.73 -15.38
N TYR A 242 -7.68 -6.76 -14.70
CA TYR A 242 -6.86 -7.78 -14.05
C TYR A 242 -7.14 -9.17 -14.63
N PRO A 243 -6.15 -10.05 -14.74
CA PRO A 243 -6.40 -11.45 -15.08
C PRO A 243 -6.96 -12.22 -13.87
N VAL A 244 -7.56 -13.35 -14.13
CA VAL A 244 -7.84 -14.36 -13.09
C VAL A 244 -6.49 -14.85 -12.53
N PRO A 245 -6.29 -14.82 -11.19
CA PRO A 245 -5.04 -15.26 -10.60
C PRO A 245 -4.70 -16.71 -10.95
N ASN A 246 -3.45 -16.94 -11.34
CA ASN A 246 -2.92 -18.28 -11.54
C ASN A 246 -2.22 -18.76 -10.27
N PRO A 247 -2.70 -19.83 -9.59
CA PRO A 247 -2.12 -20.30 -8.33
C PRO A 247 -0.69 -20.85 -8.45
N ASN A 248 -0.25 -21.14 -9.66
CA ASN A 248 1.11 -21.62 -9.92
C ASN A 248 2.17 -20.49 -9.90
N PHE A 249 1.74 -19.23 -9.85
CA PHE A 249 2.63 -18.09 -9.78
C PHE A 249 2.46 -17.36 -8.44
N PRO A 250 3.57 -16.99 -7.78
CA PRO A 250 3.51 -16.30 -6.48
C PRO A 250 3.08 -14.83 -6.60
N PHE A 251 3.07 -14.28 -7.81
CA PHE A 251 2.71 -12.90 -8.09
C PHE A 251 1.45 -12.81 -8.95
N LEU A 252 0.71 -11.72 -8.80
CA LEU A 252 -0.41 -11.41 -9.67
C LEU A 252 0.09 -11.22 -11.11
N GLY A 253 -0.65 -11.75 -12.09
CA GLY A 253 -0.33 -11.56 -13.51
C GLY A 253 -0.34 -10.11 -13.95
N VAL A 254 0.29 -9.82 -15.08
CA VAL A 254 0.29 -8.47 -15.69
C VAL A 254 -1.14 -7.97 -15.85
N HIS A 255 -1.37 -6.75 -15.42
CA HIS A 255 -2.66 -6.09 -15.43
C HIS A 255 -2.53 -4.64 -15.85
N TYR A 256 -3.63 -4.02 -16.26
CA TYR A 256 -3.70 -2.60 -16.55
C TYR A 256 -4.25 -1.85 -15.35
N THR A 257 -3.61 -0.73 -15.04
CA THR A 257 -4.00 0.14 -13.93
C THR A 257 -4.05 1.58 -14.41
N ARG A 258 -5.24 2.17 -14.41
CA ARG A 258 -5.38 3.63 -14.53
C ARG A 258 -5.03 4.27 -13.19
N LYS A 259 -4.18 5.29 -13.23
CA LYS A 259 -3.82 6.10 -12.07
C LYS A 259 -4.67 7.37 -12.01
N ILE A 260 -4.64 8.04 -10.86
CA ILE A 260 -5.47 9.23 -10.64
C ILE A 260 -5.08 10.40 -11.54
N ASP A 261 -3.84 10.44 -12.04
CA ASP A 261 -3.35 11.43 -13.02
C ASP A 261 -3.72 11.08 -14.48
N GLY A 262 -4.45 9.97 -14.69
CA GLY A 262 -4.88 9.51 -16.00
C GLY A 262 -3.83 8.70 -16.77
N SER A 263 -2.63 8.47 -16.21
CA SER A 263 -1.67 7.54 -16.78
C SER A 263 -2.17 6.09 -16.66
N ILE A 264 -1.76 5.23 -17.59
CA ILE A 264 -2.10 3.81 -17.61
C ILE A 264 -0.83 3.01 -17.55
N GLU A 265 -0.71 2.16 -16.53
CA GLU A 265 0.40 1.24 -16.36
C GLU A 265 -0.02 -0.17 -16.74
N ALA A 266 0.88 -0.91 -17.41
CA ALA A 266 0.78 -2.34 -17.70
C ALA A 266 1.92 -3.08 -16.98
N GLY A 267 1.60 -3.97 -16.06
CA GLY A 267 2.56 -4.68 -15.20
C GLY A 267 1.87 -5.28 -13.98
N PRO A 268 2.67 -5.70 -12.98
CA PRO A 268 4.14 -5.71 -12.97
C PRO A 268 4.74 -6.97 -13.61
N ASN A 269 6.01 -6.86 -14.07
CA ASN A 269 6.92 -7.97 -14.03
C ASN A 269 7.66 -7.93 -12.68
N ALA A 270 7.66 -9.05 -11.95
CA ALA A 270 8.37 -9.15 -10.69
C ALA A 270 9.84 -9.54 -10.94
N VAL A 271 10.75 -8.63 -10.62
CA VAL A 271 12.20 -8.80 -10.81
C VAL A 271 12.90 -8.76 -9.45
N LEU A 272 13.81 -9.69 -9.18
CA LEU A 272 14.63 -9.64 -7.98
C LEU A 272 15.46 -8.34 -7.97
N ALA A 273 15.32 -7.56 -6.90
CA ALA A 273 16.09 -6.34 -6.71
C ALA A 273 17.37 -6.62 -5.91
N PHE A 274 18.50 -6.03 -6.31
CA PHE A 274 19.77 -6.19 -5.58
C PHE A 274 19.88 -5.25 -4.38
N ARG A 275 19.05 -4.22 -4.33
CA ARG A 275 18.90 -3.32 -3.17
C ARG A 275 17.45 -3.27 -2.69
N ARG A 276 17.24 -3.03 -1.41
CA ARG A 276 15.90 -2.89 -0.83
C ARG A 276 15.15 -1.67 -1.39
N GLU A 277 15.85 -0.57 -1.59
CA GLU A 277 15.35 0.64 -2.26
C GLU A 277 15.75 0.68 -3.74
N GLY A 278 15.66 -0.44 -4.43
CA GLY A 278 16.08 -0.62 -5.83
C GLY A 278 15.01 -0.15 -6.83
N TYR A 279 14.62 1.13 -6.81
CA TYR A 279 13.58 1.70 -7.69
C TYR A 279 14.04 2.02 -9.10
N ARG A 280 15.35 1.93 -9.40
CA ARG A 280 15.91 2.19 -10.72
C ARG A 280 16.64 0.97 -11.23
N LYS A 281 16.70 0.79 -12.57
CA LYS A 281 17.47 -0.31 -13.19
C LYS A 281 18.97 -0.24 -12.86
N SER A 282 19.51 0.94 -12.59
CA SER A 282 20.88 1.18 -12.15
C SER A 282 21.12 1.01 -10.64
N SER A 283 20.12 0.63 -9.87
CA SER A 283 20.27 0.38 -8.42
C SER A 283 20.80 -1.04 -8.20
N PHE A 284 22.12 -1.18 -8.01
CA PHE A 284 22.82 -2.43 -7.70
C PHE A 284 23.28 -2.44 -6.23
#